data_255e91b77ae3d22960ce4099c0305c47
#
_entry.id   255e91b77ae3d22960ce4099c0305c47
#
_cell.length_a   1.000
_cell.length_b   1.000
_cell.length_c   1.000
_cell.angle_alpha   90.00
_cell.angle_beta   90.00
_cell.angle_gamma   90.00
#
_symmetry.space_group_name_H-M   'P 1'
#
loop_
_entity.id
_entity.type
_entity.pdbx_description
1 polymer ?
#
loop_
_entity_poly.entity_id
_entity_poly.type
_entity_poly.pdbx_seq_one_letter_code
_entity_poly.pdbx_strand_id
1 'polypeptide(L)'
;GFLTMFMIMLGFTFFSASMWVGQQMAAGLDFWGFIKSLLLGGAILGVYTGLLGYVGAKTGLSMDLLAKRAFGEKGSYLSSAMISFTQIGWFGVGVAMFAIPVSGELLGGSKAAMWALVLVAGGCMTASAYFGIDSLTVVSYIAVPLVAILGTVAMVMAVRQGNGTIVDQFAVSSGSVTVIGGAGMVVGSFVSGGTATPNFARFAKDAKSGTIATVVAFFIGNSLMFFFGAIAYIFVGGNDIFEVMIRLNLFYMAILVLGLNIWTTNDNALYSAGLGLANIFRQKKKPMVLISGIIGTLLSVWLY
;
A
#
# COMPACT_ATOMS: atom_id res chain seq x y z
N GLY A 1 12.95 -16.84 3.22
CA GLY A 1 13.43 -17.09 1.85
C GLY A 1 12.97 -16.00 0.87
N PHE A 2 13.37 -16.11 -0.41
CA PHE A 2 12.97 -15.14 -1.46
C PHE A 2 11.45 -14.96 -1.53
N LEU A 3 10.71 -16.05 -1.62
CA LEU A 3 9.25 -16.02 -1.75
C LEU A 3 8.57 -15.31 -0.56
N THR A 4 9.01 -15.59 0.66
CA THR A 4 8.47 -14.93 1.85
C THR A 4 8.68 -13.41 1.80
N MET A 5 9.89 -12.98 1.48
CA MET A 5 10.22 -11.57 1.34
C MET A 5 9.41 -10.92 0.21
N PHE A 6 9.32 -11.59 -0.93
CA PHE A 6 8.56 -11.13 -2.08
C PHE A 6 7.07 -10.95 -1.74
N MET A 7 6.45 -11.92 -1.04
CA MET A 7 5.04 -11.83 -0.63
C MET A 7 4.78 -10.69 0.34
N ILE A 8 5.65 -10.48 1.34
CA ILE A 8 5.53 -9.36 2.28
C ILE A 8 5.65 -8.02 1.54
N MET A 9 6.66 -7.88 0.68
CA MET A 9 6.89 -6.63 -0.05
C MET A 9 5.79 -6.38 -1.08
N LEU A 10 5.29 -7.43 -1.74
CA LEU A 10 4.18 -7.33 -2.68
C LEU A 10 2.87 -6.98 -1.97
N GLY A 11 2.60 -7.62 -0.82
CA GLY A 11 1.44 -7.26 0.03
C GLY A 11 1.51 -5.82 0.51
N PHE A 12 2.69 -5.31 0.82
CA PHE A 12 2.87 -3.91 1.20
C PHE A 12 2.55 -2.94 0.05
N THR A 13 2.86 -3.30 -1.20
CA THR A 13 2.57 -2.46 -2.37
C THR A 13 1.14 -2.60 -2.90
N PHE A 14 0.41 -3.62 -2.49
CA PHE A 14 -1.00 -3.78 -2.82
C PHE A 14 -1.85 -2.87 -1.93
N PHE A 15 -2.10 -1.66 -2.38
CA PHE A 15 -2.82 -0.66 -1.60
C PHE A 15 -3.83 0.12 -2.44
N SER A 16 -5.06 0.25 -1.94
CA SER A 16 -6.15 0.95 -2.63
C SER A 16 -5.84 2.42 -2.89
N ALA A 17 -5.05 3.09 -2.05
CA ALA A 17 -4.63 4.47 -2.32
C ALA A 17 -3.78 4.59 -3.62
N SER A 18 -2.99 3.56 -3.97
CA SER A 18 -2.30 3.54 -5.27
C SER A 18 -3.28 3.41 -6.44
N MET A 19 -4.42 2.74 -6.26
CA MET A 19 -5.49 2.70 -7.27
C MET A 19 -6.09 4.09 -7.49
N TRP A 20 -6.35 4.85 -6.43
CA TRP A 20 -6.85 6.23 -6.54
C TRP A 20 -5.89 7.14 -7.29
N VAL A 21 -4.58 6.97 -7.08
CA VAL A 21 -3.57 7.70 -7.87
C VAL A 21 -3.59 7.25 -9.33
N GLY A 22 -3.73 5.95 -9.60
CA GLY A 22 -3.88 5.41 -10.95
C GLY A 22 -5.09 5.99 -11.69
N GLN A 23 -6.22 6.13 -10.98
CA GLN A 23 -7.42 6.80 -11.48
C GLN A 23 -7.13 8.27 -11.87
N GLN A 24 -6.48 9.04 -10.99
CA GLN A 24 -6.12 10.42 -11.27
C GLN A 24 -5.17 10.55 -12.46
N MET A 25 -4.21 9.64 -12.58
CA MET A 25 -3.31 9.58 -13.73
C MET A 25 -4.06 9.28 -15.03
N ALA A 26 -5.00 8.34 -15.01
CA ALA A 26 -5.81 8.00 -16.18
C ALA A 26 -6.75 9.12 -16.60
N ALA A 27 -7.27 9.90 -15.66
CA ALA A 27 -8.06 11.09 -15.94
C ALA A 27 -7.25 12.23 -16.59
N GLY A 28 -5.95 12.30 -16.31
CA GLY A 28 -5.09 13.40 -16.74
C GLY A 28 -4.10 13.08 -17.86
N LEU A 29 -3.88 11.81 -18.20
CA LEU A 29 -2.89 11.36 -19.19
C LEU A 29 -3.54 10.54 -20.29
N ASP A 30 -2.99 10.59 -21.50
CA ASP A 30 -3.24 9.59 -22.53
C ASP A 30 -2.58 8.25 -22.17
N PHE A 31 -2.91 7.19 -22.88
CA PHE A 31 -2.39 5.84 -22.60
C PHE A 31 -0.84 5.80 -22.56
N TRP A 32 -0.18 6.38 -23.54
CA TRP A 32 1.28 6.35 -23.60
C TRP A 32 1.93 7.25 -22.54
N GLY A 33 1.30 8.37 -22.21
CA GLY A 33 1.69 9.22 -21.09
C GLY A 33 1.59 8.47 -19.76
N PHE A 34 0.48 7.74 -19.55
CA PHE A 34 0.28 6.88 -18.38
C PHE A 34 1.38 5.81 -18.28
N ILE A 35 1.64 5.06 -19.36
CA ILE A 35 2.68 4.03 -19.39
C ILE A 35 4.07 4.62 -19.13
N LYS A 36 4.43 5.73 -19.78
CA LYS A 36 5.74 6.38 -19.57
C LYS A 36 5.91 6.85 -18.12
N SER A 37 4.86 7.46 -17.55
CA SER A 37 4.86 7.91 -16.15
C SER A 37 5.03 6.75 -15.19
N LEU A 38 4.32 5.65 -15.43
CA LEU A 38 4.37 4.45 -14.62
C LEU A 38 5.74 3.78 -14.67
N LEU A 39 6.32 3.64 -15.88
CA LEU A 39 7.65 3.06 -16.04
C LEU A 39 8.74 3.94 -15.42
N LEU A 40 8.68 5.26 -15.63
CA LEU A 40 9.66 6.19 -15.08
C LEU A 40 9.59 6.24 -13.54
N GLY A 41 8.41 6.46 -12.98
CA GLY A 41 8.21 6.50 -11.53
C GLY A 41 8.47 5.16 -10.87
N GLY A 42 8.05 4.06 -11.50
CA GLY A 42 8.33 2.70 -11.05
C GLY A 42 9.83 2.35 -11.07
N ALA A 43 10.56 2.80 -12.10
CA ALA A 43 12.02 2.62 -12.15
C ALA A 43 12.72 3.40 -11.02
N ILE A 44 12.32 4.65 -10.78
CA ILE A 44 12.87 5.45 -9.67
C ILE A 44 12.60 4.77 -8.32
N LEU A 45 11.36 4.36 -8.06
CA LEU A 45 11.00 3.62 -6.84
C LEU A 45 11.76 2.28 -6.75
N GLY A 46 11.83 1.54 -7.84
CA GLY A 46 12.53 0.25 -7.88
C GLY A 46 14.01 0.37 -7.55
N VAL A 47 14.71 1.35 -8.12
CA VAL A 47 16.12 1.62 -7.80
C VAL A 47 16.27 2.05 -6.34
N TYR A 48 15.47 3.00 -5.89
CA TYR A 48 15.50 3.52 -4.52
C TYR A 48 15.27 2.40 -3.49
N THR A 49 14.18 1.65 -3.66
CA THR A 49 13.83 0.57 -2.73
C THR A 49 14.77 -0.62 -2.85
N GLY A 50 15.29 -0.90 -4.04
CA GLY A 50 16.29 -1.94 -4.29
C GLY A 50 17.61 -1.67 -3.55
N LEU A 51 18.08 -0.42 -3.56
CA LEU A 51 19.27 -0.03 -2.79
C LEU A 51 19.04 -0.18 -1.28
N LEU A 52 17.89 0.26 -0.79
CA LEU A 52 17.50 0.09 0.61
C LEU A 52 17.32 -1.40 0.98
N GLY A 53 16.74 -2.18 0.08
CA GLY A 53 16.61 -3.64 0.21
C GLY A 53 17.97 -4.34 0.30
N TYR A 54 18.91 -3.94 -0.55
CA TYR A 54 20.29 -4.44 -0.52
C TYR A 54 20.95 -4.16 0.83
N VAL A 55 20.93 -2.89 1.26
CA VAL A 55 21.57 -2.49 2.53
C VAL A 55 20.90 -3.17 3.71
N GLY A 56 19.56 -3.19 3.77
CA GLY A 56 18.81 -3.88 4.83
C GLY A 56 19.14 -5.36 4.93
N ALA A 57 19.11 -6.07 3.80
CA ALA A 57 19.44 -7.51 3.74
C ALA A 57 20.90 -7.81 4.06
N LYS A 58 21.82 -6.98 3.58
CA LYS A 58 23.26 -7.17 3.83
C LYS A 58 23.67 -6.92 5.27
N THR A 59 23.02 -5.95 5.92
CA THR A 59 23.40 -5.50 7.27
C THR A 59 22.55 -6.14 8.38
N GLY A 60 21.37 -6.66 8.05
CA GLY A 60 20.38 -7.13 9.04
C GLY A 60 19.76 -6.01 9.86
N LEU A 61 19.93 -4.75 9.45
CA LEU A 61 19.47 -3.58 10.21
C LEU A 61 18.13 -3.05 9.70
N SER A 62 17.30 -2.55 10.64
CA SER A 62 16.11 -1.78 10.31
C SER A 62 16.50 -0.40 9.76
N MET A 63 15.54 0.27 9.13
CA MET A 63 15.69 1.65 8.64
C MET A 63 16.19 2.59 9.74
N ASP A 64 15.63 2.51 10.94
CA ASP A 64 15.99 3.34 12.09
C ASP A 64 17.43 3.12 12.56
N LEU A 65 17.89 1.86 12.56
CA LEU A 65 19.28 1.52 12.90
C LEU A 65 20.27 1.96 11.83
N LEU A 66 19.87 1.89 10.55
CA LEU A 66 20.67 2.46 9.45
C LEU A 66 20.77 3.97 9.58
N ALA A 67 19.65 4.65 9.85
CA ALA A 67 19.63 6.09 10.08
C ALA A 67 20.49 6.49 11.28
N LYS A 68 20.49 5.68 12.35
CA LYS A 68 21.35 5.90 13.52
C LYS A 68 22.84 5.80 13.16
N ARG A 69 23.22 4.90 12.28
CA ARG A 69 24.60 4.79 11.78
C ARG A 69 25.00 5.95 10.88
N ALA A 70 24.07 6.43 10.04
CA ALA A 70 24.35 7.49 9.07
C ALA A 70 24.33 8.89 9.69
N PHE A 71 23.39 9.18 10.60
CA PHE A 71 23.10 10.52 11.12
C PHE A 71 23.34 10.64 12.64
N GLY A 72 23.84 9.59 13.28
CA GLY A 72 23.98 9.52 14.73
C GLY A 72 22.63 9.28 15.44
N GLU A 73 22.69 9.18 16.76
CA GLU A 73 21.52 8.85 17.57
C GLU A 73 20.42 9.90 17.44
N LYS A 74 20.73 11.17 17.67
CA LYS A 74 19.75 12.26 17.60
C LYS A 74 19.24 12.51 16.17
N GLY A 75 20.10 12.39 15.16
CA GLY A 75 19.71 12.53 13.76
C GLY A 75 18.72 11.44 13.32
N SER A 76 18.86 10.22 13.86
CA SER A 76 17.91 9.11 13.58
C SER A 76 16.49 9.38 14.10
N TYR A 77 16.34 10.19 15.15
CA TYR A 77 14.99 10.50 15.68
C TYR A 77 14.14 11.27 14.68
N LEU A 78 14.74 12.19 13.90
CA LEU A 78 14.01 12.93 12.89
C LEU A 78 13.49 11.98 11.79
N SER A 79 14.35 11.14 11.23
CA SER A 79 13.95 10.20 10.19
C SER A 79 12.94 9.16 10.70
N SER A 80 13.12 8.67 11.93
CA SER A 80 12.16 7.76 12.58
C SER A 80 10.81 8.44 12.81
N ALA A 81 10.78 9.71 13.23
CA ALA A 81 9.55 10.47 13.40
C ALA A 81 8.81 10.66 12.08
N MET A 82 9.51 11.10 11.03
CA MET A 82 8.92 11.29 9.70
C MET A 82 8.26 10.01 9.18
N ILE A 83 8.96 8.88 9.26
CA ILE A 83 8.41 7.61 8.80
C ILE A 83 7.27 7.15 9.72
N SER A 84 7.44 7.19 11.04
CA SER A 84 6.41 6.73 11.96
C SER A 84 5.11 7.50 11.81
N PHE A 85 5.14 8.82 11.80
CA PHE A 85 3.93 9.63 11.67
C PHE A 85 3.26 9.45 10.31
N THR A 86 4.06 9.36 9.24
CA THR A 86 3.51 9.08 7.90
C THR A 86 2.84 7.70 7.85
N GLN A 87 3.47 6.67 8.42
CA GLN A 87 2.90 5.31 8.42
C GLN A 87 1.66 5.21 9.33
N ILE A 88 1.61 5.91 10.46
CA ILE A 88 0.40 6.01 11.30
C ILE A 88 -0.73 6.69 10.53
N GLY A 89 -0.42 7.77 9.81
CA GLY A 89 -1.39 8.46 8.96
C GLY A 89 -1.96 7.54 7.88
N TRP A 90 -1.11 6.83 7.15
CA TRP A 90 -1.53 5.87 6.13
C TRP A 90 -2.34 4.70 6.70
N PHE A 91 -1.99 4.23 7.90
CA PHE A 91 -2.80 3.23 8.59
C PHE A 91 -4.22 3.74 8.85
N GLY A 92 -4.36 4.97 9.37
CA GLY A 92 -5.67 5.59 9.60
C GLY A 92 -6.47 5.75 8.31
N VAL A 93 -5.84 6.23 7.23
CA VAL A 93 -6.44 6.30 5.89
C VAL A 93 -6.93 4.92 5.45
N GLY A 94 -6.11 3.88 5.56
CA GLY A 94 -6.49 2.54 5.16
C GLY A 94 -7.67 1.98 5.96
N VAL A 95 -7.70 2.17 7.29
CA VAL A 95 -8.85 1.75 8.11
C VAL A 95 -10.13 2.44 7.64
N ALA A 96 -10.08 3.75 7.35
CA ALA A 96 -11.22 4.51 6.84
C ALA A 96 -11.64 4.02 5.43
N MET A 97 -10.68 3.79 4.52
CA MET A 97 -10.92 3.26 3.18
C MET A 97 -11.62 1.89 3.17
N PHE A 98 -11.48 1.10 4.23
CA PHE A 98 -12.22 -0.14 4.42
C PHE A 98 -13.59 0.11 5.06
N ALA A 99 -13.61 0.80 6.20
CA ALA A 99 -14.80 0.89 7.04
C ALA A 99 -15.94 1.66 6.39
N ILE A 100 -15.64 2.72 5.65
CA ILE A 100 -16.65 3.59 5.08
C ILE A 100 -17.41 2.94 3.94
N PRO A 101 -16.77 2.46 2.85
CA PRO A 101 -17.52 1.83 1.77
C PRO A 101 -18.23 0.56 2.23
N VAL A 102 -17.63 -0.24 3.11
CA VAL A 102 -18.26 -1.45 3.66
C VAL A 102 -19.46 -1.11 4.53
N SER A 103 -19.38 -0.06 5.35
CA SER A 103 -20.53 0.43 6.13
C SER A 103 -21.68 0.91 5.24
N GLY A 104 -21.36 1.66 4.19
CA GLY A 104 -22.35 2.14 3.22
C GLY A 104 -23.10 1.01 2.54
N GLU A 105 -22.37 0.05 2.00
CA GLU A 105 -22.94 -1.05 1.22
C GLU A 105 -23.63 -2.13 2.05
N LEU A 106 -23.08 -2.48 3.23
CA LEU A 106 -23.61 -3.57 4.08
C LEU A 106 -24.59 -3.12 5.13
N LEU A 107 -24.39 -1.91 5.71
CA LEU A 107 -25.01 -1.53 6.99
C LEU A 107 -25.81 -0.23 6.85
N GLY A 108 -26.17 0.13 5.63
CA GLY A 108 -27.01 1.31 5.33
C GLY A 108 -26.37 2.63 5.73
N GLY A 109 -25.03 2.72 5.81
CA GLY A 109 -24.33 3.95 6.13
C GLY A 109 -24.49 4.43 7.59
N SER A 110 -24.90 3.55 8.51
CA SER A 110 -25.03 3.88 9.92
C SER A 110 -23.69 4.31 10.52
N LYS A 111 -23.65 5.49 11.14
CA LYS A 111 -22.45 5.99 11.84
C LYS A 111 -21.95 5.02 12.92
N ALA A 112 -22.86 4.41 13.67
CA ALA A 112 -22.49 3.43 14.71
C ALA A 112 -21.85 2.18 14.11
N ALA A 113 -22.35 1.69 12.99
CA ALA A 113 -21.79 0.56 12.28
C ALA A 113 -20.42 0.88 11.66
N MET A 114 -20.26 2.07 11.09
CA MET A 114 -18.96 2.55 10.60
C MET A 114 -17.92 2.59 11.74
N TRP A 115 -18.27 3.12 12.91
CA TRP A 115 -17.40 3.14 14.08
C TRP A 115 -17.02 1.73 14.54
N ALA A 116 -17.99 0.82 14.57
CA ALA A 116 -17.72 -0.58 14.93
C ALA A 116 -16.73 -1.22 13.95
N LEU A 117 -16.89 -0.99 12.64
CA LEU A 117 -15.96 -1.48 11.62
C LEU A 117 -14.57 -0.86 11.76
N VAL A 118 -14.47 0.44 12.05
CA VAL A 118 -13.20 1.13 12.31
C VAL A 118 -12.47 0.47 13.48
N LEU A 119 -13.15 0.24 14.59
CA LEU A 119 -12.54 -0.36 15.78
C LEU A 119 -12.13 -1.82 15.54
N VAL A 120 -12.98 -2.61 14.90
CA VAL A 120 -12.69 -4.01 14.60
C VAL A 120 -11.55 -4.12 13.60
N ALA A 121 -11.62 -3.43 12.48
CA ALA A 121 -10.58 -3.48 11.45
C ALA A 121 -9.24 -2.93 11.98
N GLY A 122 -9.26 -1.76 12.63
CA GLY A 122 -8.07 -1.16 13.23
C GLY A 122 -7.46 -2.07 14.30
N GLY A 123 -8.29 -2.69 15.14
CA GLY A 123 -7.84 -3.66 16.15
C GLY A 123 -7.21 -4.91 15.55
N CYS A 124 -7.85 -5.52 14.56
CA CYS A 124 -7.32 -6.72 13.89
C CYS A 124 -6.00 -6.45 13.16
N MET A 125 -5.92 -5.36 12.41
CA MET A 125 -4.70 -4.95 11.70
C MET A 125 -3.57 -4.58 12.68
N THR A 126 -3.91 -3.94 13.81
CA THR A 126 -2.94 -3.67 14.88
C THR A 126 -2.43 -4.96 15.52
N ALA A 127 -3.30 -5.94 15.73
CA ALA A 127 -2.91 -7.24 16.29
C ALA A 127 -1.92 -7.97 15.36
N SER A 128 -2.15 -8.01 14.04
CA SER A 128 -1.20 -8.62 13.10
C SER A 128 0.16 -7.93 13.13
N ALA A 129 0.21 -6.60 13.15
CA ALA A 129 1.44 -5.84 13.27
C ALA A 129 2.17 -6.07 14.61
N TYR A 130 1.42 -6.24 15.69
CA TYR A 130 1.96 -6.52 17.03
C TYR A 130 2.73 -7.84 17.10
N PHE A 131 2.18 -8.90 16.48
CA PHE A 131 2.88 -10.19 16.39
C PHE A 131 4.11 -10.13 15.48
N GLY A 132 4.13 -9.21 14.54
CA GLY A 132 5.30 -8.89 13.72
C GLY A 132 5.46 -9.76 12.49
N ILE A 133 6.71 -9.98 12.04
CA ILE A 133 7.04 -10.50 10.72
C ILE A 133 6.36 -11.84 10.38
N ASP A 134 6.15 -12.70 11.36
CA ASP A 134 5.51 -14.00 11.14
C ASP A 134 4.03 -13.83 10.78
N SER A 135 3.31 -12.95 11.49
CA SER A 135 1.93 -12.62 11.20
C SER A 135 1.79 -11.91 9.85
N LEU A 136 2.65 -10.92 9.58
CA LEU A 136 2.70 -10.23 8.29
C LEU A 136 2.91 -11.23 7.14
N THR A 137 3.76 -12.22 7.35
CA THR A 137 4.00 -13.29 6.37
C THR A 137 2.72 -14.07 6.07
N VAL A 138 2.00 -14.53 7.10
CA VAL A 138 0.77 -15.30 6.94
C VAL A 138 -0.29 -14.48 6.20
N VAL A 139 -0.52 -13.25 6.62
CA VAL A 139 -1.49 -12.34 5.97
C VAL A 139 -1.12 -12.14 4.50
N SER A 140 0.15 -11.88 4.18
CA SER A 140 0.60 -11.67 2.80
C SER A 140 0.46 -12.92 1.93
N TYR A 141 0.75 -14.11 2.44
CA TYR A 141 0.58 -15.36 1.69
C TYR A 141 -0.88 -15.65 1.31
N ILE A 142 -1.84 -15.18 2.10
CA ILE A 142 -3.27 -15.31 1.81
C ILE A 142 -3.73 -14.17 0.89
N ALA A 143 -3.42 -12.95 1.26
CA ALA A 143 -3.97 -11.76 0.62
C ALA A 143 -3.41 -11.52 -0.79
N VAL A 144 -2.09 -11.66 -0.98
CA VAL A 144 -1.44 -11.33 -2.26
C VAL A 144 -2.00 -12.13 -3.42
N PRO A 145 -2.08 -13.48 -3.39
CA PRO A 145 -2.66 -14.22 -4.51
C PRO A 145 -4.15 -13.94 -4.70
N LEU A 146 -4.92 -13.77 -3.62
CA LEU A 146 -6.35 -13.47 -3.73
C LEU A 146 -6.58 -12.10 -4.37
N VAL A 147 -5.91 -11.06 -3.92
CA VAL A 147 -6.03 -9.70 -4.50
C VAL A 147 -5.55 -9.69 -5.96
N ALA A 148 -4.42 -10.34 -6.26
CA ALA A 148 -3.90 -10.41 -7.62
C ALA A 148 -4.85 -11.14 -8.58
N ILE A 149 -5.34 -12.31 -8.19
CA ILE A 149 -6.21 -13.14 -9.05
C ILE A 149 -7.60 -12.50 -9.17
N LEU A 150 -8.28 -12.26 -8.05
CA LEU A 150 -9.65 -11.74 -8.06
C LEU A 150 -9.69 -10.33 -8.64
N GLY A 151 -8.68 -9.49 -8.33
CA GLY A 151 -8.53 -8.18 -8.90
C GLY A 151 -8.37 -8.20 -10.41
N THR A 152 -7.46 -9.04 -10.91
CA THR A 152 -7.25 -9.19 -12.36
C THR A 152 -8.50 -9.72 -13.05
N VAL A 153 -9.20 -10.70 -12.48
CA VAL A 153 -10.46 -11.21 -13.02
C VAL A 153 -11.50 -10.11 -13.11
N ALA A 154 -11.68 -9.32 -12.04
CA ALA A 154 -12.63 -8.20 -12.04
C ALA A 154 -12.27 -7.14 -13.10
N MET A 155 -10.97 -6.81 -13.25
CA MET A 155 -10.51 -5.87 -14.27
C MET A 155 -10.77 -6.39 -15.70
N VAL A 156 -10.49 -7.68 -15.95
CA VAL A 156 -10.79 -8.30 -17.24
C VAL A 156 -12.31 -8.28 -17.54
N MET A 157 -13.13 -8.55 -16.53
CA MET A 157 -14.59 -8.45 -16.68
C MET A 157 -15.04 -7.03 -16.98
N ALA A 158 -14.50 -6.02 -16.28
CA ALA A 158 -14.80 -4.61 -16.53
C ALA A 158 -14.45 -4.20 -17.95
N VAL A 159 -13.26 -4.55 -18.43
CA VAL A 159 -12.82 -4.26 -19.80
C VAL A 159 -13.72 -4.94 -20.85
N ARG A 160 -14.14 -6.17 -20.61
CA ARG A 160 -15.04 -6.91 -21.52
C ARG A 160 -16.46 -6.35 -21.56
N GLN A 161 -16.92 -5.72 -20.51
CA GLN A 161 -18.23 -5.05 -20.45
C GLN A 161 -18.18 -3.62 -20.98
N GLY A 162 -16.99 -3.03 -21.07
CA GLY A 162 -16.79 -1.70 -21.60
C GLY A 162 -16.89 -1.64 -23.15
N ASN A 163 -17.18 -0.45 -23.67
CA ASN A 163 -17.18 -0.19 -25.09
C ASN A 163 -15.82 0.38 -25.52
N GLY A 164 -15.12 -0.30 -26.42
CA GLY A 164 -13.84 0.15 -26.99
C GLY A 164 -12.61 -0.50 -26.37
N THR A 165 -11.44 -0.11 -26.87
CA THR A 165 -10.15 -0.59 -26.36
C THR A 165 -9.67 0.27 -25.18
N ILE A 166 -8.77 -0.26 -24.36
CA ILE A 166 -8.13 0.49 -23.27
C ILE A 166 -7.47 1.76 -23.82
N VAL A 167 -6.79 1.66 -24.96
CA VAL A 167 -6.07 2.79 -25.58
C VAL A 167 -7.04 3.90 -26.00
N ASP A 168 -8.17 3.53 -26.61
CA ASP A 168 -9.17 4.49 -27.08
C ASP A 168 -9.81 5.26 -25.91
N GLN A 169 -10.03 4.58 -24.80
CA GLN A 169 -10.63 5.17 -23.60
C GLN A 169 -9.68 6.18 -22.91
N PHE A 170 -8.37 5.94 -22.95
CA PHE A 170 -7.40 6.92 -22.47
C PHE A 170 -7.31 8.18 -23.36
N ALA A 171 -7.71 8.11 -24.62
CA ALA A 171 -7.72 9.26 -25.51
C ALA A 171 -8.70 10.38 -25.06
N VAL A 172 -9.62 10.08 -24.15
CA VAL A 172 -10.58 11.02 -23.56
C VAL A 172 -9.99 11.78 -22.35
N SER A 173 -8.71 11.59 -22.04
CA SER A 173 -8.06 12.23 -20.90
C SER A 173 -8.07 13.77 -21.00
N SER A 174 -8.09 14.45 -19.85
CA SER A 174 -8.10 15.92 -19.79
C SER A 174 -6.79 16.58 -20.25
N GLY A 175 -5.69 15.81 -20.40
CA GLY A 175 -4.35 16.34 -20.68
C GLY A 175 -3.77 17.22 -19.57
N SER A 176 -4.36 17.17 -18.36
CA SER A 176 -3.99 18.04 -17.25
C SER A 176 -2.71 17.62 -16.51
N VAL A 177 -2.23 16.39 -16.74
CA VAL A 177 -1.03 15.84 -16.09
C VAL A 177 0.08 15.66 -17.12
N THR A 178 1.30 16.07 -16.78
CA THR A 178 2.48 15.79 -17.60
C THR A 178 3.07 14.41 -17.24
N VAL A 179 3.86 13.81 -18.16
CA VAL A 179 4.57 12.54 -17.88
C VAL A 179 5.44 12.62 -16.62
N ILE A 180 6.15 13.74 -16.44
CA ILE A 180 6.99 13.96 -15.23
C ILE A 180 6.09 14.10 -13.99
N GLY A 181 4.97 14.82 -14.11
CA GLY A 181 3.99 14.93 -13.03
C GLY A 181 3.42 13.56 -12.64
N GLY A 182 3.03 12.75 -13.61
CA GLY A 182 2.56 11.38 -13.39
C GLY A 182 3.64 10.49 -12.73
N ALA A 183 4.90 10.57 -13.20
CA ALA A 183 6.01 9.87 -12.54
C ALA A 183 6.21 10.33 -11.08
N GLY A 184 6.05 11.63 -10.81
CA GLY A 184 6.04 12.19 -9.46
C GLY A 184 4.91 11.62 -8.60
N MET A 185 3.72 11.45 -9.16
CA MET A 185 2.58 10.81 -8.47
C MET A 185 2.88 9.34 -8.12
N VAL A 186 3.49 8.57 -9.06
CA VAL A 186 3.93 7.19 -8.81
C VAL A 186 4.94 7.12 -7.67
N VAL A 187 5.97 7.96 -7.67
CA VAL A 187 6.97 8.00 -6.60
C VAL A 187 6.34 8.44 -5.29
N GLY A 188 5.55 9.53 -5.30
CA GLY A 188 4.91 10.10 -4.12
C GLY A 188 3.96 9.14 -3.42
N SER A 189 3.27 8.29 -4.18
CA SER A 189 2.30 7.33 -3.62
C SER A 189 2.92 6.34 -2.65
N PHE A 190 4.19 5.99 -2.82
CA PHE A 190 4.82 4.92 -2.04
C PHE A 190 6.23 5.21 -1.52
N VAL A 191 6.77 6.42 -1.67
CA VAL A 191 8.14 6.75 -1.24
C VAL A 191 8.34 6.54 0.28
N SER A 192 7.35 6.85 1.10
CA SER A 192 7.44 6.65 2.56
C SER A 192 7.49 5.16 2.92
N GLY A 193 6.63 4.33 2.31
CA GLY A 193 6.67 2.88 2.44
C GLY A 193 7.98 2.30 1.88
N GLY A 194 8.43 2.81 0.73
CA GLY A 194 9.72 2.46 0.14
C GLY A 194 10.91 2.73 1.06
N THR A 195 10.89 3.84 1.80
CA THR A 195 11.92 4.17 2.80
C THR A 195 11.95 3.15 3.94
N ALA A 196 10.81 2.54 4.29
CA ALA A 196 10.72 1.50 5.32
C ALA A 196 11.23 0.11 4.85
N THR A 197 11.62 -0.07 3.60
CA THR A 197 12.09 -1.35 3.02
C THR A 197 13.09 -2.11 3.92
N PRO A 198 14.11 -1.49 4.57
CA PRO A 198 15.04 -2.22 5.42
C PRO A 198 14.38 -2.91 6.61
N ASN A 199 13.22 -2.43 7.07
CA ASN A 199 12.48 -3.03 8.18
C ASN A 199 12.06 -4.48 7.88
N PHE A 200 11.88 -4.79 6.61
CA PHE A 200 11.48 -6.10 6.09
C PHE A 200 12.67 -6.83 5.44
N ALA A 201 13.39 -6.15 4.56
CA ALA A 201 14.49 -6.74 3.79
C ALA A 201 15.60 -7.32 4.67
N ARG A 202 15.78 -6.84 5.90
CA ARG A 202 16.71 -7.39 6.88
C ARG A 202 16.49 -8.86 7.24
N PHE A 203 15.31 -9.41 6.94
CA PHE A 203 14.97 -10.83 7.12
C PHE A 203 15.18 -11.67 5.86
N ALA A 204 15.67 -11.07 4.76
CA ALA A 204 15.99 -11.80 3.56
C ALA A 204 17.18 -12.76 3.82
N LYS A 205 17.22 -13.86 3.03
CA LYS A 205 18.30 -14.85 3.14
C LYS A 205 19.67 -14.24 2.82
N ASP A 206 19.72 -13.38 1.82
CA ASP A 206 20.92 -12.72 1.33
C ASP A 206 20.55 -11.39 0.64
N ALA A 207 21.56 -10.56 0.38
CA ALA A 207 21.38 -9.24 -0.20
C ALA A 207 20.73 -9.29 -1.60
N LYS A 208 21.07 -10.29 -2.42
CA LYS A 208 20.51 -10.47 -3.77
C LYS A 208 19.00 -10.76 -3.70
N SER A 209 18.60 -11.70 -2.85
CA SER A 209 17.19 -12.05 -2.65
C SER A 209 16.39 -10.86 -2.12
N GLY A 210 16.95 -10.12 -1.14
CA GLY A 210 16.31 -8.91 -0.60
C GLY A 210 16.12 -7.84 -1.65
N THR A 211 17.14 -7.56 -2.44
CA THR A 211 17.08 -6.55 -3.52
C THR A 211 16.08 -6.93 -4.61
N ILE A 212 16.18 -8.15 -5.16
CA ILE A 212 15.29 -8.57 -6.26
C ILE A 212 13.85 -8.64 -5.80
N ALA A 213 13.57 -9.23 -4.62
CA ALA A 213 12.22 -9.30 -4.09
C ALA A 213 11.60 -7.90 -3.94
N THR A 214 12.37 -6.95 -3.44
CA THR A 214 11.92 -5.56 -3.26
C THR A 214 11.68 -4.85 -4.58
N VAL A 215 12.66 -4.86 -5.49
CA VAL A 215 12.53 -4.20 -6.81
C VAL A 215 11.31 -4.73 -7.56
N VAL A 216 11.17 -6.06 -7.64
CA VAL A 216 10.07 -6.68 -8.36
C VAL A 216 8.73 -6.38 -7.69
N ALA A 217 8.64 -6.44 -6.36
CA ALA A 217 7.42 -6.14 -5.65
C ALA A 217 6.99 -4.68 -5.84
N PHE A 218 7.89 -3.72 -5.67
CA PHE A 218 7.57 -2.29 -5.87
C PHE A 218 7.26 -1.97 -7.33
N PHE A 219 7.99 -2.54 -8.28
CA PHE A 219 7.73 -2.29 -9.69
C PHE A 219 6.43 -2.95 -10.17
N ILE A 220 6.25 -4.25 -9.92
CA ILE A 220 5.07 -5.00 -10.40
C ILE A 220 3.85 -4.70 -9.54
N GLY A 221 3.95 -4.80 -8.22
CA GLY A 221 2.81 -4.66 -7.31
C GLY A 221 2.19 -3.27 -7.36
N ASN A 222 3.02 -2.25 -7.27
CA ASN A 222 2.53 -0.87 -7.35
C ASN A 222 1.95 -0.55 -8.74
N SER A 223 2.62 -1.00 -9.82
CA SER A 223 2.12 -0.83 -11.19
C SER A 223 0.76 -1.50 -11.39
N LEU A 224 0.56 -2.70 -10.85
CA LEU A 224 -0.72 -3.40 -10.92
C LEU A 224 -1.85 -2.61 -10.25
N MET A 225 -1.58 -2.01 -9.09
CA MET A 225 -2.56 -1.17 -8.40
C MET A 225 -2.91 0.08 -9.20
N PHE A 226 -1.94 0.74 -9.83
CA PHE A 226 -2.21 1.88 -10.72
C PHE A 226 -3.08 1.47 -11.90
N PHE A 227 -2.80 0.31 -12.51
CA PHE A 227 -3.62 -0.21 -13.60
C PHE A 227 -5.05 -0.54 -13.14
N PHE A 228 -5.24 -1.13 -11.97
CA PHE A 228 -6.57 -1.38 -11.44
C PHE A 228 -7.37 -0.09 -11.26
N GLY A 229 -6.76 0.95 -10.72
CA GLY A 229 -7.38 2.25 -10.58
C GLY A 229 -7.71 2.91 -11.93
N ALA A 230 -6.80 2.84 -12.89
CA ALA A 230 -7.02 3.36 -14.24
C ALA A 230 -8.20 2.66 -14.94
N ILE A 231 -8.25 1.32 -14.89
CA ILE A 231 -9.34 0.53 -15.47
C ILE A 231 -10.66 0.83 -14.76
N ALA A 232 -10.64 0.93 -13.43
CA ALA A 232 -11.82 1.28 -12.65
C ALA A 232 -12.42 2.63 -13.11
N TYR A 233 -11.58 3.64 -13.31
CA TYR A 233 -12.00 4.93 -13.80
C TYR A 233 -12.56 4.86 -15.22
N ILE A 234 -11.81 4.27 -16.14
CA ILE A 234 -12.13 4.28 -17.58
C ILE A 234 -13.43 3.51 -17.88
N PHE A 235 -13.61 2.33 -17.31
CA PHE A 235 -14.71 1.45 -17.71
C PHE A 235 -15.92 1.50 -16.78
N VAL A 236 -15.78 1.88 -15.52
CA VAL A 236 -16.90 1.93 -14.58
C VAL A 236 -17.08 3.28 -13.88
N GLY A 237 -16.18 4.25 -14.15
CA GLY A 237 -16.21 5.57 -13.50
C GLY A 237 -15.98 5.50 -11.98
N GLY A 238 -15.30 4.45 -11.51
CA GLY A 238 -14.94 4.21 -10.12
C GLY A 238 -13.50 4.62 -9.80
N ASN A 239 -13.12 4.49 -8.54
CA ASN A 239 -11.80 4.87 -8.05
C ASN A 239 -10.90 3.68 -7.75
N ASP A 240 -11.48 2.52 -7.46
CA ASP A 240 -10.75 1.33 -7.07
C ASP A 240 -11.48 0.04 -7.46
N ILE A 241 -10.83 -1.08 -7.14
CA ILE A 241 -11.32 -2.42 -7.43
C ILE A 241 -12.63 -2.76 -6.69
N PHE A 242 -12.88 -2.17 -5.52
CA PHE A 242 -14.09 -2.40 -4.75
C PHE A 242 -15.31 -1.93 -5.53
N GLU A 243 -15.29 -0.70 -6.03
CA GLU A 243 -16.39 -0.14 -6.82
C GLU A 243 -16.63 -0.94 -8.11
N VAL A 244 -15.56 -1.41 -8.78
CA VAL A 244 -15.67 -2.29 -9.94
C VAL A 244 -16.40 -3.58 -9.59
N MET A 245 -15.99 -4.23 -8.51
CA MET A 245 -16.60 -5.50 -8.08
C MET A 245 -18.06 -5.31 -7.64
N ILE A 246 -18.39 -4.20 -6.97
CA ILE A 246 -19.78 -3.87 -6.63
C ILE A 246 -20.64 -3.74 -7.90
N ARG A 247 -20.17 -3.01 -8.90
CA ARG A 247 -20.87 -2.87 -10.19
C ARG A 247 -21.01 -4.17 -10.97
N LEU A 248 -20.07 -5.10 -10.79
CA LEU A 248 -20.13 -6.44 -11.35
C LEU A 248 -21.01 -7.42 -10.52
N ASN A 249 -21.70 -6.95 -9.48
CA ASN A 249 -22.47 -7.74 -8.52
C ASN A 249 -21.63 -8.79 -7.77
N LEU A 250 -20.35 -8.53 -7.57
CA LEU A 250 -19.40 -9.40 -6.84
C LEU A 250 -19.20 -8.91 -5.39
N PHE A 251 -20.29 -8.60 -4.71
CA PHE A 251 -20.32 -7.93 -3.42
C PHE A 251 -19.41 -8.54 -2.34
N TYR A 252 -19.54 -9.85 -2.07
CA TYR A 252 -18.71 -10.50 -1.05
C TYR A 252 -17.23 -10.56 -1.42
N MET A 253 -16.95 -10.70 -2.72
CA MET A 253 -15.58 -10.65 -3.23
C MET A 253 -14.99 -9.24 -3.10
N ALA A 254 -15.79 -8.20 -3.33
CA ALA A 254 -15.38 -6.82 -3.16
C ALA A 254 -14.90 -6.53 -1.74
N ILE A 255 -15.67 -6.93 -0.73
CA ILE A 255 -15.31 -6.75 0.68
C ILE A 255 -14.05 -7.54 1.05
N LEU A 256 -13.97 -8.80 0.60
CA LEU A 256 -12.81 -9.65 0.86
C LEU A 256 -11.53 -9.03 0.26
N VAL A 257 -11.58 -8.64 -1.01
CA VAL A 257 -10.42 -8.08 -1.72
C VAL A 257 -10.02 -6.74 -1.13
N LEU A 258 -10.96 -5.86 -0.85
CA LEU A 258 -10.69 -4.57 -0.21
C LEU A 258 -10.06 -4.76 1.19
N GLY A 259 -10.64 -5.62 2.01
CA GLY A 259 -10.15 -5.92 3.34
C GLY A 259 -8.73 -6.47 3.32
N LEU A 260 -8.46 -7.46 2.50
CA LEU A 260 -7.13 -8.07 2.38
C LEU A 260 -6.08 -7.11 1.78
N ASN A 261 -6.47 -6.33 0.77
CA ASN A 261 -5.63 -5.32 0.15
C ASN A 261 -5.16 -4.28 1.18
N ILE A 262 -6.09 -3.75 1.96
CA ILE A 262 -5.77 -2.74 2.98
C ILE A 262 -5.02 -3.38 4.16
N TRP A 263 -5.40 -4.58 4.58
CA TRP A 263 -4.78 -5.26 5.72
C TRP A 263 -3.28 -5.46 5.54
N THR A 264 -2.86 -5.99 4.39
CA THR A 264 -1.44 -6.24 4.11
C THR A 264 -0.59 -4.97 4.09
N THR A 265 -1.13 -3.84 3.67
CA THR A 265 -0.41 -2.57 3.71
C THR A 265 -0.41 -1.99 5.12
N ASN A 266 -1.55 -2.05 5.80
CA ASN A 266 -1.72 -1.44 7.12
C ASN A 266 -0.88 -2.13 8.20
N ASP A 267 -0.79 -3.44 8.21
CA ASP A 267 0.05 -4.13 9.21
C ASP A 267 1.54 -3.88 8.99
N ASN A 268 1.98 -3.79 7.73
CA ASN A 268 3.35 -3.40 7.38
C ASN A 268 3.63 -1.93 7.78
N ALA A 269 2.67 -1.02 7.56
CA ALA A 269 2.78 0.38 7.97
C ALA A 269 2.94 0.51 9.49
N LEU A 270 2.06 -0.13 10.27
CA LEU A 270 2.16 -0.12 11.73
C LEU A 270 3.42 -0.78 12.27
N TYR A 271 3.84 -1.89 11.66
CA TYR A 271 5.10 -2.53 12.04
C TYR A 271 6.27 -1.56 11.90
N SER A 272 6.32 -0.81 10.79
CA SER A 272 7.37 0.20 10.54
C SER A 272 7.26 1.39 11.48
N ALA A 273 6.04 1.89 11.73
CA ALA A 273 5.79 2.96 12.68
C ALA A 273 6.24 2.58 14.10
N GLY A 274 5.92 1.36 14.53
CA GLY A 274 6.31 0.84 15.82
C GLY A 274 7.83 0.73 16.01
N LEU A 275 8.59 0.41 14.95
CA LEU A 275 10.05 0.42 14.99
C LEU A 275 10.61 1.84 15.16
N GLY A 276 10.11 2.81 14.41
CA GLY A 276 10.55 4.19 14.49
C GLY A 276 10.23 4.83 15.85
N LEU A 277 9.01 4.64 16.38
CA LEU A 277 8.68 5.11 17.73
C LEU A 277 9.53 4.41 18.80
N ALA A 278 9.82 3.10 18.64
CA ALA A 278 10.71 2.38 19.53
C ALA A 278 12.14 2.99 19.59
N ASN A 279 12.64 3.46 18.43
CA ASN A 279 13.91 4.17 18.36
C ASN A 279 13.86 5.53 19.09
N ILE A 280 12.81 6.31 18.87
CA ILE A 280 12.66 7.65 19.47
C ILE A 280 12.53 7.57 20.99
N PHE A 281 11.60 6.71 21.46
CA PHE A 281 11.27 6.61 22.88
C PHE A 281 12.14 5.59 23.63
N ARG A 282 13.08 4.92 22.95
CA ARG A 282 13.94 3.87 23.51
C ARG A 282 13.14 2.76 24.22
N GLN A 283 12.02 2.39 23.60
CA GLN A 283 11.11 1.38 24.13
C GLN A 283 11.12 0.10 23.28
N LYS A 284 10.49 -0.95 23.77
CA LYS A 284 10.27 -2.19 23.01
C LYS A 284 9.29 -1.91 21.87
N LYS A 285 9.43 -2.58 20.70
CA LYS A 285 8.58 -2.44 19.53
C LYS A 285 7.09 -2.68 19.83
N LYS A 286 6.76 -3.74 20.57
CA LYS A 286 5.36 -4.15 20.78
C LYS A 286 4.46 -3.06 21.39
N PRO A 287 4.82 -2.38 22.49
CA PRO A 287 4.04 -1.26 23.00
C PRO A 287 3.89 -0.12 21.99
N MET A 288 4.95 0.16 21.23
CA MET A 288 4.92 1.24 20.24
C MET A 288 4.00 0.92 19.04
N VAL A 289 3.91 -0.34 18.62
CA VAL A 289 2.92 -0.79 17.62
C VAL A 289 1.49 -0.58 18.14
N LEU A 290 1.21 -0.94 19.39
CA LEU A 290 -0.12 -0.73 19.99
C LEU A 290 -0.49 0.76 20.03
N ILE A 291 0.43 1.62 20.49
CA ILE A 291 0.22 3.07 20.55
C ILE A 291 -0.02 3.60 19.13
N SER A 292 0.79 3.20 18.16
CA SER A 292 0.61 3.58 16.75
C SER A 292 -0.76 3.16 16.20
N GLY A 293 -1.19 1.93 16.52
CA GLY A 293 -2.47 1.39 16.10
C GLY A 293 -3.66 2.14 16.72
N ILE A 294 -3.59 2.46 18.01
CA ILE A 294 -4.62 3.25 18.68
C ILE A 294 -4.72 4.66 18.06
N ILE A 295 -3.58 5.34 17.92
CA ILE A 295 -3.54 6.68 17.31
C ILE A 295 -4.09 6.64 15.89
N GLY A 296 -3.61 5.71 15.05
CA GLY A 296 -4.06 5.60 13.66
C GLY A 296 -5.53 5.24 13.53
N THR A 297 -6.05 4.34 14.39
CA THR A 297 -7.49 4.02 14.43
C THR A 297 -8.33 5.23 14.83
N LEU A 298 -7.87 6.03 15.79
CA LEU A 298 -8.56 7.26 16.17
C LEU A 298 -8.51 8.32 15.06
N LEU A 299 -7.37 8.45 14.38
CA LEU A 299 -7.23 9.38 13.24
C LEU A 299 -8.14 9.01 12.07
N SER A 300 -8.43 7.72 11.86
CA SER A 300 -9.32 7.29 10.78
C SER A 300 -10.71 7.90 10.84
N VAL A 301 -11.14 8.31 12.01
CA VAL A 301 -12.44 8.93 12.25
C VAL A 301 -12.46 10.42 11.88
N TRP A 302 -11.31 11.08 11.92
CA TRP A 302 -11.17 12.50 11.58
C TRP A 302 -11.10 12.75 10.07
N LEU A 303 -10.94 11.71 9.29
CA LEU A 303 -10.88 11.79 7.82
C LEU A 303 -12.28 11.93 7.18
N TYR A 304 -13.30 11.99 7.97
CA TYR A 304 -14.70 12.14 7.58
C TYR A 304 -15.47 13.04 8.58
#